data_9dddda223f2ff02300c7c586d17a19fb
#
_entry.id   9dddda223f2ff02300c7c586d17a19fb
#
_cell.length_a   1.000
_cell.length_b   1.000
_cell.length_c   1.000
_cell.angle_alpha   90.00
_cell.angle_beta   90.00
_cell.angle_gamma   90.00
#
_symmetry.space_group_name_H-M   'P 1'
#
loop_
_entity.id
_entity.type
_entity.pdbx_description
1 polymer ?
#
loop_
_entity_poly.entity_id
_entity_poly.type
_entity_poly.pdbx_seq_one_letter_code
_entity_poly.pdbx_strand_id
1 'polypeptide(L)'
;ITAEGKSTCRINGMPATAAVLRELCGGLININGQHDSVGLLNPARHEGILDAYAQNSAEYQAYYAIYRELVGVKKTLDAMITDESEKQRRIDLLSYQVQEIDDAGLTAGEEQTLESRRKVLANASTIRDRIAQCYALLSGGDEAPGAVDLLGEASNAVDAAAQLDGELSAGAGQLLDLYYTAKDVAADLIGRLDAYDTNDAELDEIEQRIDLIYKLRRKYGDTVEDILAFGERARKELEMIQSSQERVEHLQKEQRRLYTLAREKAEALTQTRLKAFDELNKRISGTLDFLNMPGVRMTLRHSRGPLASHGQDSIEFYISTNPGEAPKPLAKIASGGELSRITLAIKNAMADKDAVPTVIYDEIDSGVSGKAASRIGEVLRQSAEDHQILCITHTAQIAALADCHLLIQKNITNERTYTEIHPLDANGRVEALARLISGDHVTELSLANAREMLGRNAEK
;
A
#
# COMPACT_ATOMS: atom_id res chain seq x y z
N ILE A 1 -5.62 44.17 -1.84
CA ILE A 1 -5.56 44.50 -3.28
C ILE A 1 -4.95 45.90 -3.38
N THR A 2 -3.92 46.07 -4.18
CA THR A 2 -3.33 47.40 -4.42
C THR A 2 -4.14 48.19 -5.47
N ALA A 3 -3.88 49.51 -5.58
CA ALA A 3 -4.54 50.36 -6.59
C ALA A 3 -4.25 49.88 -8.03
N GLU A 4 -3.11 49.16 -8.25
CA GLU A 4 -2.74 48.59 -9.55
C GLU A 4 -3.34 47.19 -9.77
N GLY A 5 -4.24 46.73 -8.89
CA GLY A 5 -4.96 45.46 -9.04
C GLY A 5 -4.15 44.21 -8.57
N LYS A 6 -2.97 44.36 -7.98
CA LYS A 6 -2.22 43.22 -7.41
C LYS A 6 -2.86 42.75 -6.10
N SER A 7 -3.16 41.46 -6.02
CA SER A 7 -3.70 40.82 -4.84
C SER A 7 -2.58 40.14 -4.05
N THR A 8 -2.51 40.40 -2.76
CA THR A 8 -1.62 39.68 -1.82
C THR A 8 -2.43 39.14 -0.67
N CYS A 9 -2.28 37.84 -0.42
CA CYS A 9 -2.93 37.18 0.72
C CYS A 9 -1.97 37.13 1.90
N ARG A 10 -2.47 37.44 3.10
CA ARG A 10 -1.73 37.37 4.37
C ARG A 10 -2.60 36.80 5.48
N ILE A 11 -2.02 35.97 6.33
CA ILE A 11 -2.66 35.44 7.54
C ILE A 11 -1.78 35.86 8.71
N ASN A 12 -2.33 36.61 9.66
CA ASN A 12 -1.59 37.17 10.80
C ASN A 12 -0.29 37.91 10.38
N GLY A 13 -0.35 38.65 9.26
CA GLY A 13 0.79 39.38 8.72
C GLY A 13 1.76 38.57 7.86
N MET A 14 1.70 37.24 7.89
CA MET A 14 2.55 36.36 7.08
C MET A 14 1.96 36.15 5.66
N PRO A 15 2.78 36.16 4.61
CA PRO A 15 2.30 35.83 3.27
C PRO A 15 1.68 34.43 3.19
N ALA A 16 0.53 34.32 2.54
CA ALA A 16 -0.17 33.07 2.34
C ALA A 16 -0.62 32.93 0.88
N THR A 17 -0.91 31.73 0.43
CA THR A 17 -1.52 31.51 -0.88
C THR A 17 -3.04 31.74 -0.82
N ALA A 18 -3.66 32.07 -1.95
CA ALA A 18 -5.11 32.20 -2.03
C ALA A 18 -5.84 30.88 -1.67
N ALA A 19 -5.23 29.74 -1.92
CA ALA A 19 -5.77 28.42 -1.56
C ALA A 19 -5.85 28.25 -0.04
N VAL A 20 -4.77 28.53 0.67
CA VAL A 20 -4.73 28.44 2.16
C VAL A 20 -5.67 29.45 2.80
N LEU A 21 -5.72 30.68 2.24
CA LEU A 21 -6.68 31.69 2.74
C LEU A 21 -8.13 31.24 2.54
N ARG A 22 -8.45 30.66 1.39
CA ARG A 22 -9.80 30.14 1.10
C ARG A 22 -10.20 29.01 2.03
N GLU A 23 -9.28 28.09 2.32
CA GLU A 23 -9.50 26.99 3.25
C GLU A 23 -9.78 27.51 4.67
N LEU A 24 -8.95 28.43 5.17
CA LEU A 24 -9.14 29.05 6.48
C LEU A 24 -10.46 29.84 6.56
N CYS A 25 -10.72 30.71 5.55
CA CYS A 25 -11.92 31.56 5.55
C CYS A 25 -13.21 30.73 5.39
N GLY A 26 -13.13 29.58 4.70
CA GLY A 26 -14.28 28.68 4.57
C GLY A 26 -14.78 28.10 5.89
N GLY A 27 -13.94 28.03 6.91
CA GLY A 27 -14.32 27.66 8.29
C GLY A 27 -14.82 28.85 9.15
N LEU A 28 -14.69 30.09 8.68
CA LEU A 28 -15.09 31.28 9.41
C LEU A 28 -16.34 31.96 8.86
N ILE A 29 -16.46 31.98 7.54
CA ILE A 29 -17.53 32.70 6.84
C ILE A 29 -18.07 31.83 5.71
N ASN A 30 -19.39 31.66 5.66
CA ASN A 30 -20.09 31.03 4.57
C ASN A 30 -20.91 32.06 3.80
N ILE A 31 -20.66 32.24 2.51
CA ILE A 31 -21.37 33.17 1.64
C ILE A 31 -22.34 32.38 0.76
N ASN A 32 -23.63 32.65 0.87
CA ASN A 32 -24.68 32.02 0.06
C ASN A 32 -25.27 33.04 -0.90
N GLY A 33 -24.67 33.16 -2.10
CA GLY A 33 -25.14 34.01 -3.19
C GLY A 33 -25.42 33.22 -4.46
N GLN A 34 -25.78 33.88 -5.55
CA GLN A 34 -26.11 33.24 -6.84
C GLN A 34 -25.00 32.33 -7.38
N HIS A 35 -23.77 32.51 -6.97
CA HIS A 35 -22.61 31.72 -7.42
C HIS A 35 -22.12 30.68 -6.39
N ASP A 36 -22.57 30.72 -5.13
CA ASP A 36 -22.07 29.83 -4.07
C ASP A 36 -22.98 28.62 -3.77
N SER A 37 -24.16 28.57 -4.36
CA SER A 37 -24.97 27.34 -4.45
C SER A 37 -24.20 26.19 -5.12
N VAL A 38 -23.09 26.50 -5.79
CA VAL A 38 -22.15 25.55 -6.43
C VAL A 38 -21.66 24.48 -5.47
N GLY A 39 -21.48 24.78 -4.18
CA GLY A 39 -21.04 23.78 -3.19
C GLY A 39 -22.08 22.68 -2.95
N LEU A 40 -23.34 23.07 -2.86
CA LEU A 40 -24.47 22.16 -2.63
C LEU A 40 -24.89 21.43 -3.91
N LEU A 41 -24.66 22.05 -5.07
CA LEU A 41 -24.94 21.48 -6.38
C LEU A 41 -23.88 20.46 -6.83
N ASN A 42 -22.75 20.38 -6.16
CA ASN A 42 -21.69 19.44 -6.48
C ASN A 42 -21.91 18.11 -5.79
N PRO A 43 -22.23 17.02 -6.53
CA PRO A 43 -22.47 15.70 -5.95
C PRO A 43 -21.31 15.17 -5.09
N ALA A 44 -20.06 15.55 -5.42
CA ALA A 44 -18.89 15.13 -4.66
C ALA A 44 -18.84 15.68 -3.22
N ARG A 45 -19.68 16.65 -2.87
CA ARG A 45 -19.79 17.22 -1.52
C ARG A 45 -20.96 16.63 -0.70
N HIS A 46 -21.89 15.92 -1.34
CA HIS A 46 -23.10 15.44 -0.66
C HIS A 46 -22.78 14.46 0.46
N GLU A 47 -21.80 13.61 0.26
CA GLU A 47 -21.33 12.68 1.28
C GLU A 47 -20.75 13.41 2.50
N GLY A 48 -19.90 14.42 2.27
CA GLY A 48 -19.34 15.24 3.35
C GLY A 48 -20.40 16.03 4.13
N ILE A 49 -21.51 16.44 3.47
CA ILE A 49 -22.66 17.08 4.16
C ILE A 49 -23.31 16.10 5.13
N LEU A 50 -23.50 14.86 4.72
CA LEU A 50 -24.07 13.82 5.59
C LEU A 50 -23.12 13.44 6.72
N ASP A 51 -21.82 13.36 6.46
CA ASP A 51 -20.81 13.09 7.48
C ASP A 51 -20.76 14.21 8.54
N ALA A 52 -20.82 15.47 8.10
CA ALA A 52 -20.89 16.62 9.00
C ALA A 52 -22.17 16.60 9.86
N TYR A 53 -23.32 16.31 9.25
CA TYR A 53 -24.58 16.22 9.97
C TYR A 53 -24.63 15.05 10.95
N ALA A 54 -24.13 13.88 10.52
CA ALA A 54 -24.05 12.66 11.33
C ALA A 54 -23.04 12.78 12.48
N GLN A 55 -22.06 13.67 12.37
CA GLN A 55 -20.91 13.76 13.29
C GLN A 55 -20.19 12.41 13.45
N ASN A 56 -20.05 11.63 12.36
CA ASN A 56 -19.56 10.25 12.31
C ASN A 56 -18.05 10.15 12.13
N SER A 57 -17.30 11.14 12.60
CA SER A 57 -15.84 11.18 12.48
C SER A 57 -15.15 9.97 13.12
N ALA A 58 -15.73 9.39 14.18
CA ALA A 58 -15.19 8.19 14.82
C ALA A 58 -15.29 6.95 13.91
N GLU A 59 -16.45 6.75 13.30
CA GLU A 59 -16.70 5.67 12.35
C GLU A 59 -15.84 5.81 11.09
N TYR A 60 -15.72 7.04 10.60
CA TYR A 60 -14.85 7.36 9.47
C TYR A 60 -13.38 7.04 9.78
N GLN A 61 -12.87 7.48 10.93
CA GLN A 61 -11.49 7.19 11.32
C GLN A 61 -11.24 5.70 11.52
N ALA A 62 -12.19 4.98 12.12
CA ALA A 62 -12.11 3.53 12.28
C ALA A 62 -12.05 2.81 10.93
N TYR A 63 -12.85 3.25 9.96
CA TYR A 63 -12.79 2.76 8.59
C TYR A 63 -11.45 3.10 7.91
N TYR A 64 -11.06 4.37 7.94
CA TYR A 64 -9.90 4.88 7.23
C TYR A 64 -8.58 4.26 7.70
N ALA A 65 -8.46 3.96 9.00
CA ALA A 65 -7.30 3.24 9.54
C ALA A 65 -7.12 1.87 8.88
N ILE A 66 -8.19 1.07 8.82
CA ILE A 66 -8.18 -0.26 8.18
C ILE A 66 -7.97 -0.17 6.67
N TYR A 67 -8.59 0.81 6.01
CA TYR A 67 -8.40 1.05 4.59
C TYR A 67 -6.94 1.36 4.24
N ARG A 68 -6.26 2.20 5.03
CA ARG A 68 -4.83 2.49 4.85
C ARG A 68 -3.96 1.24 4.98
N GLU A 69 -4.23 0.40 5.97
CA GLU A 69 -3.53 -0.88 6.14
C GLU A 69 -3.75 -1.79 4.94
N LEU A 70 -5.00 -1.92 4.48
CA LEU A 70 -5.36 -2.71 3.30
C LEU A 70 -4.61 -2.25 2.04
N VAL A 71 -4.56 -0.93 1.80
CA VAL A 71 -3.82 -0.35 0.66
C VAL A 71 -2.32 -0.61 0.80
N GLY A 72 -1.77 -0.52 2.01
CA GLY A 72 -0.36 -0.83 2.29
C GLY A 72 -0.02 -2.28 1.99
N VAL A 73 -0.81 -3.22 2.49
CA VAL A 73 -0.64 -4.66 2.22
C VAL A 73 -0.77 -4.97 0.73
N LYS A 74 -1.79 -4.39 0.05
CA LYS A 74 -1.97 -4.54 -1.39
C LYS A 74 -0.76 -4.06 -2.18
N LYS A 75 -0.24 -2.88 -1.88
CA LYS A 75 0.96 -2.33 -2.54
C LYS A 75 2.18 -3.23 -2.36
N THR A 76 2.37 -3.78 -1.16
CA THR A 76 3.47 -4.71 -0.88
C THR A 76 3.29 -6.01 -1.66
N LEU A 77 2.08 -6.55 -1.69
CA LEU A 77 1.74 -7.76 -2.44
C LEU A 77 1.96 -7.58 -3.95
N ASP A 78 1.46 -6.49 -4.52
CA ASP A 78 1.62 -6.17 -5.95
C ASP A 78 3.10 -6.03 -6.35
N ALA A 79 3.96 -5.54 -5.44
CA ALA A 79 5.41 -5.47 -5.66
C ALA A 79 6.12 -6.84 -5.59
N MET A 80 5.54 -7.82 -4.90
CA MET A 80 6.11 -9.18 -4.75
C MET A 80 5.62 -10.18 -5.81
N ILE A 81 4.47 -9.96 -6.39
CA ILE A 81 3.91 -10.81 -7.45
C ILE A 81 4.62 -10.47 -8.77
N THR A 82 5.76 -11.14 -9.00
CA THR A 82 6.34 -11.32 -10.33
C THR A 82 5.85 -12.69 -10.83
N ASP A 83 5.79 -12.93 -12.09
CA ASP A 83 5.22 -14.11 -12.77
C ASP A 83 5.27 -15.44 -11.97
N GLU A 84 4.16 -15.83 -11.35
CA GLU A 84 4.00 -17.04 -10.52
C GLU A 84 4.36 -18.32 -11.30
N SER A 85 4.10 -18.33 -12.59
CA SER A 85 4.40 -19.45 -13.49
C SER A 85 5.91 -19.65 -13.66
N GLU A 86 6.67 -18.59 -13.74
CA GLU A 86 8.13 -18.62 -13.86
C GLU A 86 8.78 -19.06 -12.54
N LYS A 87 8.27 -18.57 -11.41
CA LYS A 87 8.71 -19.01 -10.08
C LYS A 87 8.50 -20.49 -9.85
N GLN A 88 7.32 -21.03 -10.18
CA GLN A 88 7.03 -22.44 -9.99
C GLN A 88 7.95 -23.33 -10.83
N ARG A 89 8.19 -22.98 -12.10
CA ARG A 89 9.15 -23.67 -12.95
C ARG A 89 10.58 -23.65 -12.38
N ARG A 90 10.96 -22.52 -11.77
CA ARG A 90 12.27 -22.38 -11.15
C ARG A 90 12.41 -23.25 -9.89
N ILE A 91 11.36 -23.31 -9.08
CA ILE A 91 11.30 -24.22 -7.90
C ILE A 91 11.44 -25.66 -8.34
N ASP A 92 10.67 -26.11 -9.33
CA ASP A 92 10.68 -27.48 -9.81
C ASP A 92 12.07 -27.87 -10.35
N LEU A 93 12.68 -26.97 -11.12
CA LEU A 93 14.02 -27.19 -11.67
C LEU A 93 15.08 -27.27 -10.57
N LEU A 94 15.09 -26.31 -9.64
CA LEU A 94 16.08 -26.29 -8.55
C LEU A 94 15.91 -27.48 -7.61
N SER A 95 14.67 -27.86 -7.29
CA SER A 95 14.37 -29.02 -6.47
C SER A 95 14.90 -30.30 -7.11
N TYR A 96 14.67 -30.49 -8.42
CA TYR A 96 15.20 -31.63 -9.15
C TYR A 96 16.74 -31.65 -9.13
N GLN A 97 17.39 -30.53 -9.39
CA GLN A 97 18.84 -30.40 -9.43
C GLN A 97 19.48 -30.70 -8.05
N VAL A 98 18.92 -30.15 -6.99
CA VAL A 98 19.38 -30.41 -5.60
C VAL A 98 19.22 -31.89 -5.28
N GLN A 99 18.05 -32.48 -5.57
CA GLN A 99 17.77 -33.87 -5.31
C GLN A 99 18.74 -34.80 -6.05
N GLU A 100 19.00 -34.54 -7.37
CA GLU A 100 19.93 -35.35 -8.17
C GLU A 100 21.36 -35.32 -7.61
N ILE A 101 21.81 -34.17 -7.10
CA ILE A 101 23.15 -34.03 -6.50
C ILE A 101 23.19 -34.70 -5.11
N ASP A 102 22.14 -34.55 -4.31
CA ASP A 102 22.07 -35.14 -2.96
C ASP A 102 22.00 -36.68 -3.05
N ASP A 103 21.19 -37.22 -3.97
CA ASP A 103 21.06 -38.66 -4.19
C ASP A 103 22.40 -39.29 -4.70
N ALA A 104 23.20 -38.50 -5.38
CA ALA A 104 24.51 -38.97 -5.84
C ALA A 104 25.51 -39.14 -4.69
N GLY A 105 25.33 -38.45 -3.53
CA GLY A 105 26.16 -38.61 -2.33
C GLY A 105 27.65 -38.39 -2.59
N LEU A 106 28.00 -37.35 -3.36
CA LEU A 106 29.39 -37.06 -3.75
C LEU A 106 30.23 -36.56 -2.58
N THR A 107 31.51 -36.95 -2.58
CA THR A 107 32.50 -36.47 -1.60
C THR A 107 33.67 -35.77 -2.29
N ALA A 108 34.18 -34.72 -1.69
CA ALA A 108 35.33 -34.00 -2.24
C ALA A 108 36.55 -34.91 -2.38
N GLY A 109 37.23 -34.86 -3.54
CA GLY A 109 38.41 -35.69 -3.86
C GLY A 109 38.08 -37.14 -4.24
N GLU A 110 36.81 -37.55 -4.28
CA GLU A 110 36.36 -38.92 -4.61
C GLU A 110 36.83 -39.32 -6.01
N GLU A 111 36.72 -38.46 -7.00
CA GLU A 111 37.09 -38.75 -8.39
C GLU A 111 38.56 -39.17 -8.49
N GLN A 112 39.46 -38.42 -7.84
CA GLN A 112 40.90 -38.71 -7.87
C GLN A 112 41.24 -40.05 -7.22
N THR A 113 40.54 -40.35 -6.13
CA THR A 113 40.68 -41.61 -5.38
C THR A 113 40.22 -42.78 -6.25
N LEU A 114 39.05 -42.65 -6.89
CA LEU A 114 38.49 -43.67 -7.78
C LEU A 114 39.35 -43.90 -9.04
N GLU A 115 39.86 -42.83 -9.66
CA GLU A 115 40.76 -42.96 -10.83
C GLU A 115 42.08 -43.65 -10.46
N SER A 116 42.63 -43.32 -9.30
CA SER A 116 43.85 -43.98 -8.80
C SER A 116 43.60 -45.45 -8.54
N ARG A 117 42.48 -45.80 -7.91
CA ARG A 117 42.11 -47.19 -7.65
C ARG A 117 41.81 -47.96 -8.91
N ARG A 118 41.08 -47.36 -9.89
CA ARG A 118 40.82 -47.92 -11.22
C ARG A 118 42.10 -48.28 -11.96
N LYS A 119 43.11 -47.34 -11.95
CA LYS A 119 44.41 -47.61 -12.60
C LYS A 119 45.13 -48.82 -11.99
N VAL A 120 45.08 -48.98 -10.69
CA VAL A 120 45.65 -50.12 -9.97
C VAL A 120 44.95 -51.42 -10.36
N LEU A 121 43.60 -51.44 -10.31
CA LEU A 121 42.80 -52.63 -10.61
C LEU A 121 42.93 -53.03 -12.10
N ALA A 122 42.82 -52.08 -13.02
CA ALA A 122 42.94 -52.32 -14.46
C ALA A 122 44.34 -52.87 -14.87
N ASN A 123 45.36 -52.62 -14.05
CA ASN A 123 46.72 -53.15 -14.28
C ASN A 123 47.10 -54.26 -13.31
N ALA A 124 46.17 -54.73 -12.49
CA ALA A 124 46.44 -55.68 -11.40
C ALA A 124 47.14 -56.94 -11.89
N SER A 125 46.68 -57.54 -12.97
CA SER A 125 47.34 -58.67 -13.61
C SER A 125 48.79 -58.38 -13.98
N THR A 126 49.04 -57.24 -14.66
CA THR A 126 50.42 -56.85 -15.06
C THR A 126 51.29 -56.59 -13.85
N ILE A 127 50.77 -55.93 -12.81
CA ILE A 127 51.49 -55.67 -11.55
C ILE A 127 51.85 -56.99 -10.86
N ARG A 128 50.89 -57.89 -10.75
CA ARG A 128 51.06 -59.24 -10.18
C ARG A 128 52.16 -60.01 -10.90
N ASP A 129 52.10 -60.06 -12.23
CA ASP A 129 53.10 -60.75 -13.05
C ASP A 129 54.50 -60.15 -12.80
N ARG A 130 54.65 -58.86 -12.73
CA ARG A 130 55.94 -58.21 -12.48
C ARG A 130 56.43 -58.43 -11.07
N ILE A 131 55.57 -58.45 -10.06
CA ILE A 131 55.94 -58.76 -8.69
C ILE A 131 56.39 -60.26 -8.61
N ALA A 132 55.63 -61.18 -9.23
CA ALA A 132 55.98 -62.58 -9.29
C ALA A 132 57.32 -62.81 -9.95
N GLN A 133 57.56 -62.10 -11.10
CA GLN A 133 58.86 -62.14 -11.77
C GLN A 133 60.02 -61.63 -10.91
N CYS A 134 59.84 -60.52 -10.24
CA CYS A 134 60.83 -59.96 -9.32
C CYS A 134 61.09 -60.90 -8.11
N TYR A 135 60.02 -61.46 -7.52
CA TYR A 135 60.13 -62.45 -6.44
C TYR A 135 60.94 -63.70 -6.91
N ALA A 136 60.64 -64.25 -8.07
CA ALA A 136 61.36 -65.37 -8.65
C ALA A 136 62.87 -65.08 -8.87
N LEU A 137 63.20 -63.84 -9.29
CA LEU A 137 64.58 -63.40 -9.42
C LEU A 137 65.36 -63.28 -8.14
N LEU A 138 64.63 -62.83 -7.06
CA LEU A 138 65.20 -62.65 -5.75
C LEU A 138 65.32 -63.97 -4.97
N SER A 139 64.26 -64.78 -4.97
CA SER A 139 64.17 -66.03 -4.18
C SER A 139 64.70 -67.30 -4.91
N GLY A 140 64.84 -67.23 -6.23
CA GLY A 140 65.22 -68.39 -7.01
C GLY A 140 64.09 -69.37 -7.26
N GLY A 141 64.38 -70.52 -7.86
CA GLY A 141 63.45 -71.63 -8.17
C GLY A 141 64.22 -72.94 -8.25
N ASP A 142 63.49 -73.98 -8.67
CA ASP A 142 64.06 -75.36 -8.71
C ASP A 142 65.25 -75.51 -9.68
N GLU A 143 65.40 -74.62 -10.68
CA GLU A 143 66.43 -74.71 -11.70
C GLU A 143 67.66 -73.78 -11.52
N ALA A 144 67.49 -72.72 -10.72
CA ALA A 144 68.54 -71.73 -10.52
C ALA A 144 68.42 -71.01 -9.18
N PRO A 145 69.57 -70.72 -8.49
CA PRO A 145 69.56 -69.97 -7.22
C PRO A 145 69.12 -68.52 -7.41
N GLY A 146 68.40 -67.95 -6.43
CA GLY A 146 67.98 -66.57 -6.41
C GLY A 146 69.09 -65.61 -5.99
N ALA A 147 68.86 -64.33 -6.20
CA ALA A 147 69.82 -63.30 -5.74
C ALA A 147 70.09 -63.38 -4.21
N VAL A 148 69.08 -63.76 -3.42
CA VAL A 148 69.22 -63.96 -1.94
C VAL A 148 70.13 -65.11 -1.65
N ASP A 149 70.02 -66.23 -2.39
CA ASP A 149 70.87 -67.40 -2.18
C ASP A 149 72.32 -67.07 -2.56
N LEU A 150 72.53 -66.39 -3.70
CA LEU A 150 73.84 -66.01 -4.16
C LEU A 150 74.52 -64.97 -3.26
N LEU A 151 73.74 -64.02 -2.67
CA LEU A 151 74.25 -63.08 -1.70
C LEU A 151 74.63 -63.79 -0.40
N GLY A 152 73.85 -64.79 0.04
CA GLY A 152 74.13 -65.60 1.19
C GLY A 152 75.41 -66.43 1.02
N GLU A 153 75.61 -67.08 -0.15
CA GLU A 153 76.85 -67.77 -0.46
C GLU A 153 78.05 -66.82 -0.47
N ALA A 154 77.91 -65.62 -1.10
CA ALA A 154 78.99 -64.65 -1.20
C ALA A 154 79.34 -64.10 0.24
N SER A 155 78.30 -63.84 1.05
CA SER A 155 78.48 -63.36 2.45
C SER A 155 79.23 -64.40 3.26
N ASN A 156 78.85 -65.69 3.18
CA ASN A 156 79.54 -66.76 3.90
C ASN A 156 80.99 -66.90 3.47
N ALA A 157 81.25 -66.77 2.16
CA ALA A 157 82.60 -66.92 1.60
C ALA A 157 83.51 -65.78 2.04
N VAL A 158 83.02 -64.53 2.05
CA VAL A 158 83.81 -63.36 2.50
C VAL A 158 83.91 -63.38 4.06
N ASP A 159 82.96 -63.79 4.82
CA ASP A 159 83.06 -63.92 6.26
C ASP A 159 84.18 -64.94 6.64
N ALA A 160 84.25 -66.09 5.98
CA ALA A 160 85.31 -67.06 6.14
C ALA A 160 86.71 -66.47 5.73
N ALA A 161 86.78 -65.63 4.72
CA ALA A 161 88.01 -64.91 4.39
C ALA A 161 88.35 -63.81 5.42
N ALA A 162 87.42 -63.11 5.94
CA ALA A 162 87.59 -62.05 6.95
C ALA A 162 88.07 -62.58 8.30
N GLN A 163 87.80 -63.86 8.61
CA GLN A 163 88.39 -64.53 9.77
C GLN A 163 89.90 -64.77 9.61
N LEU A 164 90.43 -64.72 8.38
CA LEU A 164 91.89 -64.85 8.10
C LEU A 164 92.54 -63.52 7.87
N ASP A 165 91.83 -62.56 7.30
CA ASP A 165 92.26 -61.18 7.08
C ASP A 165 91.21 -60.17 7.49
N GLY A 166 91.49 -59.47 8.61
CA GLY A 166 90.59 -58.49 9.25
C GLY A 166 90.25 -57.27 8.38
N GLU A 167 91.07 -56.97 7.30
CA GLU A 167 90.79 -55.89 6.36
C GLU A 167 89.50 -56.16 5.55
N LEU A 168 89.09 -57.40 5.43
CA LEU A 168 87.88 -57.82 4.69
C LEU A 168 86.58 -57.72 5.51
N SER A 169 86.70 -57.45 6.83
CA SER A 169 85.52 -57.42 7.74
C SER A 169 84.47 -56.40 7.34
N ALA A 170 84.91 -55.26 6.84
CA ALA A 170 83.95 -54.21 6.34
C ALA A 170 83.12 -54.71 5.13
N GLY A 171 83.78 -55.39 4.21
CA GLY A 171 83.15 -56.00 3.05
C GLY A 171 82.14 -57.13 3.42
N ALA A 172 82.55 -57.98 4.42
CA ALA A 172 81.68 -59.02 4.96
C ALA A 172 80.37 -58.44 5.56
N GLY A 173 80.51 -57.40 6.36
CA GLY A 173 79.36 -56.69 6.94
C GLY A 173 78.43 -56.11 5.85
N GLN A 174 78.99 -55.48 4.82
CA GLN A 174 78.18 -54.94 3.72
C GLN A 174 77.40 -56.04 2.94
N LEU A 175 78.00 -57.15 2.65
CA LEU A 175 77.36 -58.26 1.97
C LEU A 175 76.25 -58.93 2.84
N LEU A 176 76.46 -59.01 4.13
CA LEU A 176 75.47 -59.52 5.06
C LEU A 176 74.25 -58.56 5.13
N ASP A 177 74.48 -57.29 5.18
CA ASP A 177 73.39 -56.26 5.13
C ASP A 177 72.58 -56.32 3.82
N LEU A 178 73.27 -56.52 2.67
CA LEU A 178 72.61 -56.69 1.39
C LEU A 178 71.78 -57.96 1.33
N TYR A 179 72.29 -59.09 1.91
CA TYR A 179 71.54 -60.31 1.98
C TYR A 179 70.22 -60.17 2.74
N TYR A 180 70.26 -59.58 3.96
CA TYR A 180 69.04 -59.39 4.75
C TYR A 180 68.12 -58.36 4.08
N THR A 181 68.63 -57.30 3.51
CA THR A 181 67.81 -56.33 2.76
C THR A 181 67.09 -56.96 1.57
N ALA A 182 67.78 -57.79 0.77
CA ALA A 182 67.17 -58.50 -0.35
C ALA A 182 66.11 -59.48 0.10
N LYS A 183 66.37 -60.20 1.23
CA LYS A 183 65.42 -61.15 1.84
C LYS A 183 64.16 -60.46 2.33
N ASP A 184 64.29 -59.33 2.97
CA ASP A 184 63.18 -58.53 3.47
C ASP A 184 62.32 -57.98 2.30
N VAL A 185 62.95 -57.46 1.23
CA VAL A 185 62.24 -57.03 0.01
C VAL A 185 61.50 -58.17 -0.64
N ALA A 186 62.12 -59.37 -0.74
CA ALA A 186 61.43 -60.52 -1.32
C ALA A 186 60.18 -60.96 -0.49
N ALA A 187 60.30 -60.89 0.86
CA ALA A 187 59.17 -61.21 1.75
C ALA A 187 58.05 -60.16 1.67
N ASP A 188 58.36 -58.87 1.54
CA ASP A 188 57.37 -57.80 1.35
C ASP A 188 56.66 -57.95 0.02
N LEU A 189 57.39 -58.26 -1.07
CA LEU A 189 56.79 -58.42 -2.41
C LEU A 189 55.83 -59.62 -2.46
N ILE A 190 56.18 -60.79 -1.89
CA ILE A 190 55.27 -61.94 -1.87
C ILE A 190 54.03 -61.67 -1.04
N GLY A 191 54.17 -60.97 0.10
CA GLY A 191 53.03 -60.57 0.95
C GLY A 191 52.07 -59.58 0.29
N ARG A 192 52.52 -58.90 -0.74
CA ARG A 192 51.65 -57.97 -1.53
C ARG A 192 50.90 -58.63 -2.71
N LEU A 193 51.25 -59.81 -3.13
CA LEU A 193 50.61 -60.49 -4.29
C LEU A 193 49.09 -60.66 -4.12
N ASP A 194 48.63 -61.01 -2.91
CA ASP A 194 47.22 -61.25 -2.60
C ASP A 194 46.41 -59.93 -2.72
N ALA A 195 47.06 -58.77 -2.51
CA ALA A 195 46.41 -57.46 -2.62
C ALA A 195 46.07 -57.08 -4.07
N TYR A 196 46.68 -57.77 -5.06
CA TYR A 196 46.44 -57.62 -6.50
C TYR A 196 45.68 -58.79 -7.10
N ASP A 197 44.97 -59.56 -6.30
CA ASP A 197 44.03 -60.54 -6.79
C ASP A 197 42.85 -59.79 -7.42
N THR A 198 42.52 -60.06 -8.69
CA THR A 198 41.56 -59.28 -9.50
C THR A 198 40.15 -59.47 -8.92
N ASN A 199 39.54 -58.35 -8.46
CA ASN A 199 38.13 -58.28 -8.12
C ASN A 199 37.39 -57.48 -9.25
N ASP A 200 36.97 -58.21 -10.30
CA ASP A 200 36.28 -57.62 -11.46
C ASP A 200 35.01 -56.86 -11.01
N ALA A 201 34.33 -57.32 -9.96
CA ALA A 201 33.17 -56.64 -9.41
C ALA A 201 33.50 -55.24 -8.82
N GLU A 202 34.67 -55.12 -8.12
CA GLU A 202 35.12 -53.81 -7.61
C GLU A 202 35.46 -52.83 -8.75
N LEU A 203 36.06 -53.34 -9.79
CA LEU A 203 36.35 -52.50 -10.98
C LEU A 203 35.06 -51.97 -11.64
N ASP A 204 34.05 -52.86 -11.81
CA ASP A 204 32.76 -52.50 -12.38
C ASP A 204 32.04 -51.43 -11.52
N GLU A 205 32.06 -51.57 -10.19
CA GLU A 205 31.50 -50.59 -9.28
C GLU A 205 32.18 -49.21 -9.41
N ILE A 206 33.51 -49.20 -9.47
CA ILE A 206 34.30 -47.98 -9.65
C ILE A 206 33.97 -47.32 -11.01
N GLU A 207 33.87 -48.09 -12.08
CA GLU A 207 33.53 -47.56 -13.39
C GLU A 207 32.13 -46.97 -13.43
N GLN A 208 31.15 -47.63 -12.85
CA GLN A 208 29.78 -47.09 -12.71
C GLN A 208 29.78 -45.79 -11.92
N ARG A 209 30.54 -45.72 -10.84
CA ARG A 209 30.64 -44.52 -10.00
C ARG A 209 31.31 -43.36 -10.74
N ILE A 210 32.37 -43.63 -11.48
CA ILE A 210 33.05 -42.64 -12.34
C ILE A 210 32.10 -42.15 -13.46
N ASP A 211 31.33 -43.04 -14.06
CA ASP A 211 30.36 -42.67 -15.11
C ASP A 211 29.24 -41.77 -14.53
N LEU A 212 28.76 -42.03 -13.33
CA LEU A 212 27.83 -41.16 -12.62
C LEU A 212 28.43 -39.76 -12.36
N ILE A 213 29.65 -39.69 -11.86
CA ILE A 213 30.35 -38.42 -11.64
C ILE A 213 30.50 -37.67 -12.97
N TYR A 214 30.90 -38.35 -14.06
CA TYR A 214 31.04 -37.75 -15.36
C TYR A 214 29.72 -37.19 -15.92
N LYS A 215 28.57 -37.87 -15.70
CA LYS A 215 27.24 -37.39 -16.09
C LYS A 215 26.86 -36.13 -15.32
N LEU A 216 27.15 -36.08 -14.03
CA LEU A 216 26.88 -34.92 -13.20
C LEU A 216 27.79 -33.75 -13.53
N ARG A 217 29.07 -34.00 -13.83
CA ARG A 217 30.02 -32.97 -14.30
C ARG A 217 29.52 -32.25 -15.53
N ARG A 218 29.02 -32.96 -16.51
CA ARG A 218 28.44 -32.36 -17.74
C ARG A 218 27.25 -31.45 -17.50
N LYS A 219 26.57 -31.59 -16.36
CA LYS A 219 25.38 -30.81 -16.01
C LYS A 219 25.70 -29.64 -15.08
N TYR A 220 26.59 -29.82 -14.14
CA TYR A 220 26.67 -28.95 -12.94
C TYR A 220 28.04 -28.31 -12.70
N GLY A 221 29.14 -28.81 -13.28
CA GLY A 221 30.48 -28.25 -13.11
C GLY A 221 31.58 -29.19 -13.51
N ASP A 222 32.81 -28.69 -13.64
CA ASP A 222 33.94 -29.45 -14.15
C ASP A 222 34.60 -30.39 -13.13
N THR A 223 34.35 -30.20 -11.85
CA THR A 223 34.88 -30.99 -10.72
C THR A 223 33.75 -31.39 -9.76
N VAL A 224 34.02 -32.39 -8.89
CA VAL A 224 33.09 -32.77 -7.81
C VAL A 224 32.84 -31.60 -6.89
N GLU A 225 33.85 -30.82 -6.57
CA GLU A 225 33.74 -29.61 -5.77
C GLU A 225 32.82 -28.56 -6.42
N ASP A 226 32.87 -28.39 -7.73
CA ASP A 226 32.00 -27.49 -8.49
C ASP A 226 30.54 -27.96 -8.45
N ILE A 227 30.30 -29.27 -8.57
CA ILE A 227 28.95 -29.87 -8.46
C ILE A 227 28.37 -29.61 -7.05
N LEU A 228 29.15 -29.86 -6.02
CA LEU A 228 28.72 -29.61 -4.61
C LEU A 228 28.45 -28.10 -4.38
N ALA A 229 29.33 -27.23 -4.88
CA ALA A 229 29.15 -25.79 -4.79
C ALA A 229 27.90 -25.31 -5.59
N PHE A 230 27.59 -25.94 -6.74
CA PHE A 230 26.36 -25.69 -7.48
C PHE A 230 25.14 -26.10 -6.64
N GLY A 231 25.14 -27.30 -6.05
CA GLY A 231 24.08 -27.80 -5.19
C GLY A 231 23.77 -26.85 -4.03
N GLU A 232 24.82 -26.36 -3.36
CA GLU A 232 24.67 -25.37 -2.27
C GLU A 232 24.06 -24.03 -2.75
N ARG A 233 24.48 -23.54 -3.91
CA ARG A 233 23.88 -22.32 -4.50
C ARG A 233 22.42 -22.55 -4.87
N ALA A 234 22.11 -23.68 -5.50
CA ALA A 234 20.75 -24.05 -5.89
C ALA A 234 19.83 -24.19 -4.65
N ARG A 235 20.30 -24.78 -3.57
CA ARG A 235 19.57 -24.92 -2.31
C ARG A 235 19.26 -23.57 -1.68
N LYS A 236 20.24 -22.66 -1.60
CA LYS A 236 20.03 -21.30 -1.10
C LYS A 236 19.03 -20.50 -1.94
N GLU A 237 19.10 -20.61 -3.26
CA GLU A 237 18.15 -19.97 -4.17
C GLU A 237 16.73 -20.52 -3.96
N LEU A 238 16.59 -21.85 -3.82
CA LEU A 238 15.32 -22.51 -3.54
C LEU A 238 14.70 -22.03 -2.21
N GLU A 239 15.48 -21.98 -1.14
CA GLU A 239 15.04 -21.45 0.17
C GLU A 239 14.55 -20.01 0.07
N MET A 240 15.28 -19.15 -0.66
CA MET A 240 14.87 -17.75 -0.86
C MET A 240 13.53 -17.63 -1.59
N ILE A 241 13.33 -18.45 -2.63
CA ILE A 241 12.07 -18.43 -3.39
C ILE A 241 10.92 -18.95 -2.53
N GLN A 242 11.11 -20.04 -1.78
CA GLN A 242 10.09 -20.62 -0.89
C GLN A 242 9.70 -19.68 0.23
N SER A 243 10.66 -19.02 0.88
CA SER A 243 10.37 -18.04 1.93
C SER A 243 9.62 -16.80 1.39
N SER A 244 9.92 -16.40 0.16
CA SER A 244 9.17 -15.34 -0.54
C SER A 244 7.73 -15.78 -0.81
N GLN A 245 7.50 -17.03 -1.19
CA GLN A 245 6.17 -17.59 -1.44
C GLN A 245 5.31 -17.62 -0.18
N GLU A 246 5.84 -18.13 0.91
CA GLU A 246 5.15 -18.14 2.23
C GLU A 246 4.74 -16.71 2.66
N ARG A 247 5.61 -15.74 2.40
CA ARG A 247 5.32 -14.34 2.69
C ARG A 247 4.18 -13.78 1.82
N VAL A 248 4.13 -14.13 0.54
CA VAL A 248 3.03 -13.77 -0.37
C VAL A 248 1.71 -14.37 0.12
N GLU A 249 1.68 -15.65 0.47
CA GLU A 249 0.48 -16.30 1.01
C GLU A 249 -0.01 -15.67 2.32
N HIS A 250 0.91 -15.32 3.21
CA HIS A 250 0.58 -14.61 4.45
C HIS A 250 -0.05 -13.24 4.14
N LEU A 251 0.55 -12.46 3.23
CA LEU A 251 0.03 -11.15 2.84
C LEU A 251 -1.34 -11.27 2.15
N GLN A 252 -1.57 -12.30 1.34
CA GLN A 252 -2.89 -12.57 0.74
C GLN A 252 -3.96 -12.88 1.78
N LYS A 253 -3.64 -13.67 2.80
CA LYS A 253 -4.56 -13.95 3.92
C LYS A 253 -4.88 -12.66 4.68
N GLU A 254 -3.86 -11.87 4.99
CA GLU A 254 -4.02 -10.60 5.68
C GLU A 254 -4.82 -9.58 4.84
N GLN A 255 -4.59 -9.51 3.55
CA GLN A 255 -5.39 -8.68 2.62
C GLN A 255 -6.87 -9.06 2.66
N ARG A 256 -7.19 -10.35 2.62
CA ARG A 256 -8.59 -10.84 2.70
C ARG A 256 -9.22 -10.48 4.05
N ARG A 257 -8.49 -10.63 5.14
CA ARG A 257 -8.93 -10.26 6.49
C ARG A 257 -9.23 -8.77 6.58
N LEU A 258 -8.29 -7.93 6.14
CA LEU A 258 -8.44 -6.47 6.15
C LEU A 258 -9.56 -6.00 5.22
N TYR A 259 -9.73 -6.63 4.06
CA TYR A 259 -10.82 -6.32 3.14
C TYR A 259 -12.20 -6.58 3.76
N THR A 260 -12.36 -7.72 4.44
CA THR A 260 -13.61 -8.05 5.14
C THR A 260 -13.90 -7.05 6.25
N LEU A 261 -12.89 -6.72 7.06
CA LEU A 261 -13.01 -5.75 8.14
C LEU A 261 -13.30 -4.33 7.62
N ALA A 262 -12.62 -3.91 6.55
CA ALA A 262 -12.86 -2.62 5.91
C ALA A 262 -14.30 -2.52 5.38
N ARG A 263 -14.84 -3.59 4.77
CA ARG A 263 -16.24 -3.63 4.33
C ARG A 263 -17.23 -3.52 5.49
N GLU A 264 -16.95 -4.18 6.60
CA GLU A 264 -17.78 -4.07 7.81
C GLU A 264 -17.80 -2.63 8.33
N LYS A 265 -16.63 -1.99 8.44
CA LYS A 265 -16.52 -0.60 8.88
C LYS A 265 -17.14 0.39 7.88
N ALA A 266 -16.98 0.15 6.58
CA ALA A 266 -17.64 0.93 5.54
C ALA A 266 -19.17 0.81 5.62
N GLU A 267 -19.69 -0.39 5.91
CA GLU A 267 -21.15 -0.57 6.10
C GLU A 267 -21.67 0.18 7.34
N ALA A 268 -20.92 0.16 8.44
CA ALA A 268 -21.27 0.95 9.62
C ALA A 268 -21.33 2.45 9.28
N LEU A 269 -20.34 2.96 8.53
CA LEU A 269 -20.32 4.34 8.05
C LEU A 269 -21.50 4.65 7.12
N THR A 270 -21.84 3.73 6.20
CA THR A 270 -23.03 3.84 5.35
C THR A 270 -24.30 4.00 6.18
N GLN A 271 -24.48 3.20 7.22
CA GLN A 271 -25.67 3.27 8.07
C GLN A 271 -25.81 4.61 8.81
N THR A 272 -24.68 5.18 9.29
CA THR A 272 -24.71 6.51 9.90
C THR A 272 -25.15 7.59 8.91
N ARG A 273 -24.69 7.53 7.66
CA ARG A 273 -25.04 8.45 6.58
C ARG A 273 -26.51 8.35 6.19
N LEU A 274 -27.03 7.13 6.02
CA LEU A 274 -28.44 6.92 5.69
C LEU A 274 -29.38 7.41 6.79
N LYS A 275 -29.05 7.11 8.04
CA LYS A 275 -29.81 7.63 9.19
C LYS A 275 -29.77 9.15 9.26
N ALA A 276 -28.59 9.73 9.06
CA ALA A 276 -28.42 11.19 9.01
C ALA A 276 -29.25 11.82 7.89
N PHE A 277 -29.31 11.19 6.72
CA PHE A 277 -30.17 11.68 5.64
C PHE A 277 -31.65 11.69 6.01
N ASP A 278 -32.14 10.63 6.63
CA ASP A 278 -33.56 10.56 7.02
C ASP A 278 -33.93 11.66 8.03
N GLU A 279 -33.06 11.94 8.99
CA GLU A 279 -33.26 13.01 9.99
C GLU A 279 -33.16 14.40 9.35
N LEU A 280 -32.12 14.61 8.53
CA LEU A 280 -31.88 15.87 7.80
C LEU A 280 -33.06 16.16 6.85
N ASN A 281 -33.53 15.17 6.11
CA ASN A 281 -34.63 15.31 5.16
C ASN A 281 -35.95 15.70 5.83
N LYS A 282 -36.24 15.16 7.03
CA LYS A 282 -37.42 15.57 7.80
C LYS A 282 -37.36 17.06 8.18
N ARG A 283 -36.18 17.54 8.65
CA ARG A 283 -35.99 18.96 9.00
C ARG A 283 -36.10 19.86 7.78
N ILE A 284 -35.45 19.48 6.66
CA ILE A 284 -35.51 20.23 5.40
C ILE A 284 -36.95 20.32 4.91
N SER A 285 -37.67 19.19 4.88
CA SER A 285 -39.07 19.17 4.43
C SER A 285 -39.96 20.07 5.29
N GLY A 286 -39.80 20.06 6.61
CA GLY A 286 -40.52 20.96 7.52
C GLY A 286 -40.23 22.45 7.22
N THR A 287 -38.96 22.80 7.01
CA THR A 287 -38.59 24.17 6.65
C THR A 287 -39.15 24.56 5.26
N LEU A 288 -39.12 23.68 4.27
CA LEU A 288 -39.66 23.95 2.94
C LEU A 288 -41.20 24.12 2.95
N ASP A 289 -41.90 23.32 3.71
CA ASP A 289 -43.34 23.48 3.91
C ASP A 289 -43.64 24.84 4.58
N PHE A 290 -42.85 25.25 5.57
CA PHE A 290 -42.94 26.57 6.18
C PHE A 290 -42.65 27.69 5.17
N LEU A 291 -41.68 27.54 4.29
CA LEU A 291 -41.33 28.50 3.24
C LEU A 291 -42.33 28.53 2.07
N ASN A 292 -43.50 27.95 2.24
CA ASN A 292 -44.57 27.88 1.24
C ASN A 292 -44.18 27.09 -0.03
N MET A 293 -43.43 26.03 0.16
CA MET A 293 -43.06 25.04 -0.88
C MET A 293 -43.59 23.66 -0.54
N PRO A 294 -44.91 23.51 -0.30
CA PRO A 294 -45.48 22.24 0.08
C PRO A 294 -45.38 21.26 -1.11
N GLY A 295 -44.89 20.08 -0.85
CA GLY A 295 -44.72 19.07 -1.88
C GLY A 295 -43.33 18.92 -2.45
N VAL A 296 -42.42 19.82 -2.14
CA VAL A 296 -40.98 19.63 -2.40
C VAL A 296 -40.45 18.48 -1.53
N ARG A 297 -39.83 17.52 -2.17
CA ARG A 297 -39.28 16.34 -1.47
C ARG A 297 -37.88 16.08 -1.94
N MET A 298 -36.96 15.94 -0.98
CA MET A 298 -35.60 15.52 -1.24
C MET A 298 -35.49 14.01 -1.10
N THR A 299 -34.76 13.38 -1.99
CA THR A 299 -34.49 11.94 -1.99
C THR A 299 -33.00 11.69 -2.16
N LEU A 300 -32.53 10.56 -1.65
CA LEU A 300 -31.15 10.13 -1.75
C LEU A 300 -31.01 9.09 -2.86
N ARG A 301 -30.17 9.37 -3.84
CA ARG A 301 -29.65 8.32 -4.70
C ARG A 301 -28.39 7.78 -4.05
N HIS A 302 -28.46 6.54 -3.60
CA HIS A 302 -27.36 5.85 -2.94
C HIS A 302 -27.02 4.57 -3.70
N SER A 303 -25.73 4.32 -3.92
CA SER A 303 -25.21 3.05 -4.43
C SER A 303 -23.89 2.72 -3.74
N ARG A 304 -23.56 1.43 -3.67
CA ARG A 304 -22.29 0.95 -3.15
C ARG A 304 -21.31 0.76 -4.29
N GLY A 305 -20.10 1.28 -4.13
CA GLY A 305 -18.97 1.14 -5.02
C GLY A 305 -17.82 0.32 -4.40
N PRO A 306 -16.66 0.33 -5.03
CA PRO A 306 -15.43 -0.20 -4.44
C PRO A 306 -15.05 0.61 -3.21
N LEU A 307 -14.28 -0.02 -2.30
CA LEU A 307 -13.71 0.67 -1.14
C LEU A 307 -12.77 1.79 -1.60
N ALA A 308 -12.98 2.99 -1.11
CA ALA A 308 -12.20 4.19 -1.38
C ALA A 308 -11.81 4.86 -0.05
N SER A 309 -10.99 5.92 -0.11
CA SER A 309 -10.54 6.63 1.10
C SER A 309 -11.69 7.21 1.94
N HIS A 310 -12.85 7.47 1.35
CA HIS A 310 -14.04 8.06 1.97
C HIS A 310 -15.14 7.02 2.31
N GLY A 311 -14.94 5.73 2.04
CA GLY A 311 -15.94 4.69 2.25
C GLY A 311 -16.22 3.89 0.98
N GLN A 312 -17.43 3.33 0.91
CA GLN A 312 -17.93 2.57 -0.25
C GLN A 312 -19.12 3.22 -0.94
N ASP A 313 -19.56 4.38 -0.42
CA ASP A 313 -20.80 5.01 -0.86
C ASP A 313 -20.59 5.91 -2.07
N SER A 314 -21.59 5.94 -2.95
CA SER A 314 -21.80 6.99 -3.93
C SER A 314 -23.15 7.63 -3.62
N ILE A 315 -23.13 8.89 -3.22
CA ILE A 315 -24.28 9.61 -2.67
C ILE A 315 -24.56 10.85 -3.52
N GLU A 316 -25.82 10.99 -3.95
CA GLU A 316 -26.28 12.17 -4.67
C GLU A 316 -27.69 12.59 -4.21
N PHE A 317 -27.86 13.88 -3.89
CA PHE A 317 -29.15 14.44 -3.53
C PHE A 317 -29.99 14.71 -4.78
N TYR A 318 -31.19 14.20 -4.75
CA TYR A 318 -32.24 14.40 -5.74
C TYR A 318 -33.38 15.17 -5.11
N ILE A 319 -34.11 15.93 -5.90
CA ILE A 319 -35.26 16.69 -5.44
C ILE A 319 -36.41 16.62 -6.47
N SER A 320 -37.60 16.56 -5.97
CA SER A 320 -38.83 16.82 -6.70
C SER A 320 -39.43 18.13 -6.21
N THR A 321 -39.69 19.07 -7.11
CA THR A 321 -40.24 20.38 -6.76
C THR A 321 -41.76 20.42 -6.79
N ASN A 322 -42.39 19.45 -7.48
CA ASN A 322 -43.84 19.32 -7.56
C ASN A 322 -44.30 17.90 -7.22
N PRO A 323 -45.48 17.74 -6.59
CA PRO A 323 -46.09 16.43 -6.37
C PRO A 323 -46.26 15.67 -7.68
N GLY A 324 -45.78 14.42 -7.74
CA GLY A 324 -45.87 13.56 -8.93
C GLY A 324 -44.77 13.74 -9.97
N GLU A 325 -43.89 14.70 -9.82
CA GLU A 325 -42.68 14.84 -10.65
C GLU A 325 -41.60 13.83 -10.23
N ALA A 326 -40.91 13.25 -11.21
CA ALA A 326 -39.77 12.38 -10.91
C ALA A 326 -38.62 13.21 -10.29
N PRO A 327 -37.98 12.72 -9.20
CA PRO A 327 -36.85 13.40 -8.61
C PRO A 327 -35.70 13.59 -9.62
N LYS A 328 -35.12 14.80 -9.64
CA LYS A 328 -33.99 15.17 -10.49
C LYS A 328 -32.77 15.53 -9.61
N PRO A 329 -31.54 15.40 -10.11
CA PRO A 329 -30.36 15.90 -9.41
C PRO A 329 -30.55 17.34 -8.95
N LEU A 330 -30.13 17.67 -7.74
CA LEU A 330 -30.24 19.01 -7.18
C LEU A 330 -29.59 20.07 -8.11
N ALA A 331 -28.50 19.69 -8.79
CA ALA A 331 -27.82 20.51 -9.78
C ALA A 331 -28.66 20.89 -11.01
N LYS A 332 -29.81 20.25 -11.24
CA LYS A 332 -30.67 20.48 -12.42
C LYS A 332 -31.91 21.31 -12.11
N ILE A 333 -31.95 21.98 -10.96
CA ILE A 333 -33.03 22.92 -10.62
C ILE A 333 -32.87 24.18 -11.49
N ALA A 334 -33.93 24.53 -12.21
CA ALA A 334 -33.90 25.63 -13.18
C ALA A 334 -34.23 27.00 -12.59
N SER A 335 -34.92 27.06 -11.43
CA SER A 335 -35.38 28.32 -10.81
C SER A 335 -34.41 28.78 -9.71
N GLY A 336 -33.82 29.96 -9.89
CA GLY A 336 -32.92 30.56 -8.91
C GLY A 336 -33.57 30.79 -7.54
N GLY A 337 -34.82 31.29 -7.52
CA GLY A 337 -35.55 31.52 -6.28
C GLY A 337 -35.94 30.23 -5.54
N GLU A 338 -36.26 29.15 -6.26
CA GLU A 338 -36.48 27.83 -5.64
C GLU A 338 -35.19 27.28 -5.05
N LEU A 339 -34.09 27.35 -5.80
CA LEU A 339 -32.79 26.91 -5.35
C LEU A 339 -32.32 27.65 -4.09
N SER A 340 -32.50 28.97 -4.03
CA SER A 340 -32.14 29.80 -2.86
C SER A 340 -32.94 29.36 -1.61
N ARG A 341 -34.23 29.09 -1.73
CA ARG A 341 -35.07 28.59 -0.61
C ARG A 341 -34.70 27.17 -0.19
N ILE A 342 -34.38 26.28 -1.14
CA ILE A 342 -33.92 24.93 -0.83
C ILE A 342 -32.57 25.00 -0.11
N THR A 343 -31.65 25.85 -0.59
CA THR A 343 -30.35 26.08 0.07
C THR A 343 -30.54 26.61 1.48
N LEU A 344 -31.46 27.58 1.69
CA LEU A 344 -31.81 28.08 3.02
C LEU A 344 -32.33 26.96 3.91
N ALA A 345 -33.23 26.12 3.42
CA ALA A 345 -33.80 25.03 4.20
C ALA A 345 -32.76 23.99 4.61
N ILE A 346 -31.81 23.64 3.72
CA ILE A 346 -30.71 22.74 4.02
C ILE A 346 -29.78 23.37 5.06
N LYS A 347 -29.41 24.62 4.89
CA LYS A 347 -28.54 25.34 5.82
C LYS A 347 -29.18 25.51 7.20
N ASN A 348 -30.45 25.88 7.26
CA ASN A 348 -31.18 25.95 8.52
C ASN A 348 -31.26 24.58 9.23
N ALA A 349 -31.47 23.49 8.46
CA ALA A 349 -31.50 22.14 9.02
C ALA A 349 -30.13 21.67 9.54
N MET A 350 -29.04 22.27 9.08
CA MET A 350 -27.66 21.98 9.49
C MET A 350 -27.13 22.96 10.54
N ALA A 351 -27.85 24.04 10.89
CA ALA A 351 -27.34 25.13 11.71
C ALA A 351 -26.70 24.65 13.04
N ASP A 352 -27.37 23.77 13.76
CA ASP A 352 -26.85 23.19 15.02
C ASP A 352 -25.59 22.32 14.85
N LYS A 353 -25.24 21.97 13.63
CA LYS A 353 -24.10 21.09 13.28
C LYS A 353 -23.01 21.79 12.46
N ASP A 354 -23.33 22.98 11.93
CA ASP A 354 -22.38 23.78 11.15
C ASP A 354 -21.52 24.60 12.11
N ALA A 355 -20.21 24.38 12.08
CA ALA A 355 -19.26 25.09 12.94
C ALA A 355 -18.93 26.51 12.43
N VAL A 356 -19.50 26.96 11.31
CA VAL A 356 -19.19 28.25 10.69
C VAL A 356 -19.93 29.38 11.42
N PRO A 357 -19.23 30.29 12.10
CA PRO A 357 -19.89 31.28 12.96
C PRO A 357 -20.64 32.41 12.21
N THR A 358 -20.30 32.67 10.93
CA THR A 358 -20.90 33.75 10.16
C THR A 358 -21.43 33.25 8.83
N VAL A 359 -22.70 33.56 8.55
CA VAL A 359 -23.35 33.17 7.29
C VAL A 359 -23.88 34.43 6.60
N ILE A 360 -23.53 34.61 5.35
CA ILE A 360 -23.98 35.73 4.50
C ILE A 360 -24.98 35.19 3.47
N TYR A 361 -26.16 35.78 3.42
CA TYR A 361 -27.18 35.48 2.43
C TYR A 361 -27.32 36.66 1.47
N ASP A 362 -27.09 36.41 0.18
CA ASP A 362 -27.24 37.39 -0.88
C ASP A 362 -28.40 37.02 -1.81
N GLU A 363 -29.31 37.95 -2.05
CA GLU A 363 -30.50 37.81 -2.92
C GLU A 363 -31.42 36.61 -2.60
N ILE A 364 -31.53 36.25 -1.32
CA ILE A 364 -32.37 35.11 -0.88
C ILE A 364 -33.87 35.36 -1.13
N ASP A 365 -34.26 36.61 -1.26
CA ASP A 365 -35.60 37.09 -1.53
C ASP A 365 -35.90 37.29 -3.02
N SER A 366 -35.01 36.90 -3.92
CA SER A 366 -35.25 36.99 -5.37
C SER A 366 -36.47 36.19 -5.79
N GLY A 367 -37.44 36.86 -6.46
CA GLY A 367 -38.70 36.26 -6.91
C GLY A 367 -39.69 35.94 -5.80
N VAL A 368 -39.52 36.48 -4.59
CA VAL A 368 -40.40 36.24 -3.43
C VAL A 368 -41.05 37.53 -3.00
N SER A 369 -42.29 37.46 -2.55
CA SER A 369 -43.02 38.62 -2.06
C SER A 369 -43.98 38.25 -0.92
N GLY A 370 -44.39 39.29 -0.17
CA GLY A 370 -45.46 39.17 0.82
C GLY A 370 -45.20 38.12 1.89
N LYS A 371 -46.15 37.20 2.05
CA LYS A 371 -46.13 36.19 3.10
C LYS A 371 -44.91 35.25 3.06
N ALA A 372 -44.39 34.96 1.86
CA ALA A 372 -43.23 34.08 1.71
C ALA A 372 -41.95 34.81 2.17
N ALA A 373 -41.81 36.13 1.90
CA ALA A 373 -40.68 36.90 2.38
C ALA A 373 -40.67 36.99 3.92
N SER A 374 -41.83 37.18 4.54
CA SER A 374 -41.92 37.16 6.02
C SER A 374 -41.42 35.84 6.62
N ARG A 375 -41.78 34.71 6.02
CA ARG A 375 -41.34 33.39 6.46
C ARG A 375 -39.85 33.14 6.29
N ILE A 376 -39.25 33.67 5.19
CA ILE A 376 -37.79 33.65 5.02
C ILE A 376 -37.12 34.43 6.15
N GLY A 377 -37.61 35.60 6.46
CA GLY A 377 -37.07 36.42 7.54
C GLY A 377 -37.18 35.72 8.93
N GLU A 378 -38.28 35.01 9.21
CA GLU A 378 -38.42 34.21 10.43
C GLU A 378 -37.40 33.05 10.49
N VAL A 379 -37.13 32.36 9.39
CA VAL A 379 -36.09 31.31 9.34
C VAL A 379 -34.71 31.91 9.54
N LEU A 380 -34.41 33.06 8.92
CA LEU A 380 -33.12 33.76 9.12
C LEU A 380 -32.95 34.20 10.60
N ARG A 381 -34.01 34.72 11.23
CA ARG A 381 -33.98 35.11 12.64
C ARG A 381 -33.72 33.89 13.55
N GLN A 382 -34.38 32.77 13.29
CA GLN A 382 -34.12 31.55 14.04
C GLN A 382 -32.65 31.07 13.86
N SER A 383 -32.09 31.10 12.64
CA SER A 383 -30.72 30.79 12.43
C SER A 383 -29.73 31.75 13.09
N ALA A 384 -30.17 33.00 13.33
CA ALA A 384 -29.35 34.02 14.02
C ALA A 384 -29.20 33.80 15.52
N GLU A 385 -29.94 32.86 16.13
CA GLU A 385 -29.71 32.44 17.52
C GLU A 385 -28.38 31.79 17.75
N ASP A 386 -27.90 31.02 16.75
CA ASP A 386 -26.65 30.27 16.83
C ASP A 386 -25.52 30.85 15.96
N HIS A 387 -25.84 31.70 14.97
CA HIS A 387 -24.88 32.24 13.99
C HIS A 387 -25.02 33.76 13.81
N GLN A 388 -23.96 34.42 13.43
CA GLN A 388 -24.05 35.74 12.86
C GLN A 388 -24.61 35.68 11.42
N ILE A 389 -25.80 36.24 11.21
CA ILE A 389 -26.44 36.26 9.88
C ILE A 389 -26.33 37.65 9.27
N LEU A 390 -25.73 37.77 8.10
CA LEU A 390 -25.79 38.97 7.27
C LEU A 390 -26.68 38.65 6.05
N CYS A 391 -27.74 39.44 5.88
CA CYS A 391 -28.65 39.27 4.76
C CYS A 391 -28.70 40.53 3.88
N ILE A 392 -28.41 40.40 2.61
CA ILE A 392 -28.62 41.45 1.61
C ILE A 392 -30.01 41.24 1.04
N THR A 393 -30.90 42.21 1.26
CA THR A 393 -32.32 42.11 0.88
C THR A 393 -32.86 43.42 0.35
N HIS A 394 -33.79 43.32 -0.58
CA HIS A 394 -34.60 44.44 -1.09
C HIS A 394 -36.06 44.38 -0.56
N THR A 395 -36.34 43.45 0.36
CA THR A 395 -37.71 43.15 0.83
C THR A 395 -37.93 43.70 2.24
N ALA A 396 -38.88 44.60 2.41
CA ALA A 396 -39.18 45.24 3.70
C ALA A 396 -39.51 44.20 4.81
N GLN A 397 -40.18 43.09 4.45
CA GLN A 397 -40.56 42.01 5.40
C GLN A 397 -39.35 41.34 6.04
N ILE A 398 -38.26 41.15 5.30
CA ILE A 398 -37.01 40.55 5.81
C ILE A 398 -36.26 41.62 6.61
N ALA A 399 -36.07 42.81 6.02
CA ALA A 399 -35.34 43.91 6.67
C ALA A 399 -35.92 44.33 8.03
N ALA A 400 -37.26 44.25 8.19
CA ALA A 400 -37.93 44.54 9.44
C ALA A 400 -37.56 43.58 10.58
N LEU A 401 -37.15 42.34 10.29
CA LEU A 401 -36.80 41.32 11.29
C LEU A 401 -35.33 41.36 11.74
N ALA A 402 -34.52 42.23 11.12
CA ALA A 402 -33.11 42.36 11.47
C ALA A 402 -32.91 43.06 12.82
N ASP A 403 -31.97 42.63 13.64
CA ASP A 403 -31.55 43.30 14.85
C ASP A 403 -30.77 44.59 14.55
N CYS A 404 -29.92 44.54 13.53
CA CYS A 404 -29.16 45.66 13.00
C CYS A 404 -29.50 45.88 11.50
N HIS A 405 -29.83 47.12 11.13
CA HIS A 405 -30.14 47.48 9.75
C HIS A 405 -29.05 48.39 9.19
N LEU A 406 -28.36 47.94 8.16
CA LEU A 406 -27.35 48.68 7.44
C LEU A 406 -27.94 49.16 6.08
N LEU A 407 -27.92 50.45 5.85
CA LEU A 407 -28.37 51.05 4.59
C LEU A 407 -27.19 51.18 3.62
N ILE A 408 -27.33 50.59 2.44
CA ILE A 408 -26.36 50.72 1.31
C ILE A 408 -26.85 51.78 0.37
N GLN A 409 -26.07 52.85 0.21
CA GLN A 409 -26.36 53.97 -0.70
C GLN A 409 -25.23 54.15 -1.71
N LYS A 410 -25.62 54.51 -2.96
CA LYS A 410 -24.69 54.90 -4.00
C LYS A 410 -24.73 56.40 -4.17
N ASN A 411 -23.65 57.08 -3.84
CA ASN A 411 -23.49 58.54 -4.00
C ASN A 411 -22.58 58.83 -5.19
N ILE A 412 -22.98 59.75 -6.04
CA ILE A 412 -22.17 60.22 -7.19
C ILE A 412 -21.53 61.56 -6.78
N THR A 413 -20.23 61.58 -6.64
CA THR A 413 -19.44 62.77 -6.34
C THR A 413 -18.29 62.87 -7.35
N ASN A 414 -18.17 64.02 -8.05
CA ASN A 414 -17.13 64.24 -9.04
C ASN A 414 -17.06 63.17 -10.14
N GLU A 415 -18.18 62.81 -10.75
CA GLU A 415 -18.33 61.78 -11.79
C GLU A 415 -17.90 60.36 -11.38
N ARG A 416 -17.67 60.11 -10.07
CA ARG A 416 -17.39 58.79 -9.51
C ARG A 416 -18.51 58.37 -8.61
N THR A 417 -18.88 57.09 -8.71
CA THR A 417 -19.88 56.46 -7.84
C THR A 417 -19.17 55.88 -6.64
N TYR A 418 -19.58 56.25 -5.44
CA TYR A 418 -19.14 55.67 -4.17
C TYR A 418 -20.29 54.92 -3.56
N THR A 419 -19.99 53.75 -2.99
CA THR A 419 -20.94 52.97 -2.22
C THR A 419 -20.63 53.20 -0.74
N GLU A 420 -21.59 53.64 0.02
CA GLU A 420 -21.48 53.92 1.45
C GLU A 420 -22.45 53.00 2.19
N ILE A 421 -22.03 52.56 3.39
CA ILE A 421 -22.84 51.71 4.29
C ILE A 421 -23.00 52.42 5.61
N HIS A 422 -24.24 52.69 6.02
CA HIS A 422 -24.56 53.35 7.24
C HIS A 422 -25.48 52.56 8.14
N PRO A 423 -25.14 52.38 9.43
CA PRO A 423 -26.10 51.81 10.39
C PRO A 423 -27.26 52.76 10.62
N LEU A 424 -28.48 52.25 10.64
CA LEU A 424 -29.69 53.03 10.85
C LEU A 424 -30.13 52.99 12.33
N ASP A 425 -30.54 54.14 12.82
CA ASP A 425 -31.28 54.26 14.09
C ASP A 425 -32.77 53.87 13.92
N ALA A 426 -33.54 53.92 14.97
CA ALA A 426 -34.94 53.52 14.95
C ALA A 426 -35.79 54.31 13.91
N ASN A 427 -35.53 55.62 13.73
CA ASN A 427 -36.26 56.45 12.80
C ASN A 427 -35.78 56.16 11.36
N GLY A 428 -34.47 56.07 11.13
CA GLY A 428 -33.90 55.70 9.84
C GLY A 428 -34.38 54.33 9.36
N ARG A 429 -34.58 53.37 10.26
CA ARG A 429 -35.18 52.05 9.93
C ARG A 429 -36.61 52.21 9.40
N VAL A 430 -37.45 53.03 10.05
CA VAL A 430 -38.82 53.32 9.57
C VAL A 430 -38.81 53.92 8.17
N GLU A 431 -37.96 54.91 7.95
CA GLU A 431 -37.86 55.56 6.60
C GLU A 431 -37.36 54.59 5.56
N ALA A 432 -36.32 53.82 5.85
CA ALA A 432 -35.76 52.83 4.93
C ALA A 432 -36.80 51.77 4.53
N LEU A 433 -37.54 51.23 5.53
CA LEU A 433 -38.61 50.28 5.27
C LEU A 433 -39.75 50.90 4.47
N ALA A 434 -40.17 52.15 4.79
CA ALA A 434 -41.19 52.86 4.01
C ALA A 434 -40.78 53.04 2.53
N ARG A 435 -39.49 53.31 2.26
CA ARG A 435 -38.95 53.35 0.91
C ARG A 435 -38.97 51.97 0.20
N LEU A 436 -38.65 50.90 0.91
CA LEU A 436 -38.75 49.56 0.34
C LEU A 436 -40.20 49.17 0.00
N ILE A 437 -41.19 49.71 0.73
CA ILE A 437 -42.62 49.47 0.50
C ILE A 437 -43.18 50.30 -0.65
N SER A 438 -42.84 51.60 -0.72
CA SER A 438 -43.51 52.58 -1.61
C SER A 438 -42.57 53.16 -2.71
N GLY A 439 -41.31 52.75 -2.74
CA GLY A 439 -40.29 53.37 -3.62
C GLY A 439 -39.89 54.76 -3.15
N ASP A 440 -39.54 55.63 -4.07
CA ASP A 440 -39.08 57.01 -3.78
C ASP A 440 -40.14 57.91 -3.18
N HIS A 441 -41.43 57.59 -3.33
CA HIS A 441 -42.56 58.35 -2.77
C HIS A 441 -42.99 57.80 -1.42
N VAL A 442 -42.31 58.24 -0.34
CA VAL A 442 -42.69 57.89 1.03
C VAL A 442 -43.95 58.65 1.41
N THR A 443 -44.99 57.93 1.86
CA THR A 443 -46.28 58.46 2.29
C THR A 443 -46.48 58.21 3.79
N GLU A 444 -47.36 58.96 4.44
CA GLU A 444 -47.71 58.70 5.83
C GLU A 444 -48.23 57.25 6.06
N LEU A 445 -48.90 56.71 5.04
CA LEU A 445 -49.38 55.32 5.12
C LEU A 445 -48.24 54.32 5.09
N SER A 446 -47.21 54.54 4.22
CA SER A 446 -46.04 53.68 4.19
C SER A 446 -45.19 53.76 5.46
N LEU A 447 -45.09 54.95 6.07
CA LEU A 447 -44.43 55.13 7.38
C LEU A 447 -45.21 54.40 8.50
N ALA A 448 -46.54 54.53 8.49
CA ALA A 448 -47.37 53.83 9.48
C ALA A 448 -47.21 52.27 9.33
N ASN A 449 -47.23 51.77 8.11
CA ASN A 449 -47.02 50.34 7.85
C ASN A 449 -45.59 49.88 8.26
N ALA A 450 -44.56 50.65 7.99
CA ALA A 450 -43.19 50.38 8.42
C ALA A 450 -43.07 50.30 9.95
N ARG A 451 -43.73 51.23 10.69
CA ARG A 451 -43.79 51.23 12.17
C ARG A 451 -44.53 49.99 12.68
N GLU A 452 -45.65 49.60 12.09
CA GLU A 452 -46.39 48.39 12.44
C GLU A 452 -45.53 47.13 12.25
N MET A 453 -44.78 47.02 11.12
CA MET A 453 -43.90 45.91 10.86
C MET A 453 -42.78 45.78 11.89
N LEU A 454 -42.18 46.91 12.31
CA LEU A 454 -41.18 46.94 13.37
C LEU A 454 -41.75 46.63 14.74
N GLY A 455 -42.96 47.16 15.09
CA GLY A 455 -43.65 46.96 16.37
C GLY A 455 -44.05 45.48 16.59
N ARG A 456 -44.61 44.83 15.58
CA ARG A 456 -44.93 43.38 15.65
C ARG A 456 -43.74 42.49 15.95
N ASN A 457 -42.53 42.96 15.65
CA ASN A 457 -41.29 42.20 15.86
C ASN A 457 -40.63 42.51 17.22
N ALA A 458 -40.99 43.64 17.88
CA ALA A 458 -40.53 43.98 19.24
C ALA A 458 -41.31 43.23 20.32
N GLU A 459 -42.51 42.71 20.02
CA GLU A 459 -43.37 41.95 20.96
C GLU A 459 -43.17 40.42 20.89
N LYS A 460 -42.35 39.90 19.93
CA LYS A 460 -41.93 38.50 19.83
C LYS A 460 -40.47 38.32 20.26
#